data_d468aea1a763fcfc4fef55739e635244
#
_entry.id   d468aea1a763fcfc4fef55739e635244
#
_cell.length_a   1.000
_cell.length_b   1.000
_cell.length_c   1.000
_cell.angle_alpha   90.00
_cell.angle_beta   90.00
_cell.angle_gamma   90.00
#
_symmetry.space_group_name_H-M   'P 1'
#
loop_
_entity.id
_entity.type
_entity.pdbx_description
1 polymer ?
#
loop_
_entity_poly.entity_id
_entity_poly.type
_entity_poly.pdbx_seq_one_letter_code
_entity_poly.pdbx_strand_id
1 'polypeptide(L)'
;MALKIENYGKSMGKFLNRFGAALIDMDGVLYDSMKWHTLAWKKMMESVGVECDRDEFYLYEGMTGEATIDLLFRRAFGHGVTSEQAKELYAVKSRYFREFGKKEPMEGADRMLGALERARLRRVLVTGSGQASLLDNINADYPGAFLPGDRVTAHDVVSGKPSPEPYQKGAEIAGADPADCIVIENAPLGVRAGKAAGCFTVAVTTGPIPRSEFEKENADMIFSSMPEFADWLEKELSQPEPDNRLIVSENPEVDLTALVESLRPDKFFIITDVNVERDVLPKLGRFAARAAGIKVVAAGEESKNLDTLAEIWNWLSSEGATRRSVIVNIGGGVVTDLGGFAAACFKRGIRTVNLPTSVLGAADAAIGGKTGIDFHGLKNEIGAFHLPEAVVIAPAFFSTLPREQAIEGFAEVVKTALISSASLWKRVIEPDAPFRPELLGETVAGAGAIKSEVVGLDPEEKGLRRILNFGHTAGHAFESLAARRGTPVGHGTAVAWGMMVALELSRDRCGFPAEVVEEYREKILNRYYAPNPFGEEDREEIEELMGHDKKNSVAGKPEFILLRNIGEPIV
;
A
#
# COMPACT_ATOMS: atom_id res chain seq x y z
N MET A 1 6.81 6.06 13.07
CA MET A 1 6.16 4.79 12.67
C MET A 1 6.46 4.60 11.20
N ALA A 2 7.50 3.82 10.86
CA ALA A 2 7.83 3.56 9.46
C ALA A 2 6.84 2.51 8.95
N LEU A 3 5.88 2.91 8.15
CA LEU A 3 5.06 1.98 7.38
C LEU A 3 5.91 1.47 6.22
N LYS A 4 6.21 0.16 6.20
CA LYS A 4 6.79 -0.48 5.01
C LYS A 4 5.69 -0.56 3.95
N ILE A 5 5.85 0.22 2.88
CA ILE A 5 4.86 0.35 1.79
C ILE A 5 5.12 -0.68 0.67
N GLU A 6 5.96 -1.69 0.88
CA GLU A 6 6.42 -2.63 -0.14
C GLU A 6 5.32 -3.51 -0.80
N ASN A 7 4.11 -3.57 -0.24
CA ASN A 7 3.04 -4.45 -0.73
C ASN A 7 1.83 -3.71 -1.34
N TYR A 8 1.95 -2.43 -1.68
CA TYR A 8 0.84 -1.57 -2.06
C TYR A 8 0.39 -1.68 -3.53
N GLY A 9 0.91 -2.61 -4.31
CA GLY A 9 0.61 -2.71 -5.75
C GLY A 9 -0.52 -3.66 -6.17
N LYS A 10 -1.13 -4.42 -5.26
CA LYS A 10 -1.98 -5.56 -5.65
C LYS A 10 -3.47 -5.49 -5.31
N SER A 11 -3.97 -4.52 -4.57
CA SER A 11 -5.43 -4.40 -4.48
C SER A 11 -5.88 -2.99 -4.11
N MET A 12 -6.79 -2.49 -4.88
CA MET A 12 -7.63 -1.36 -4.53
C MET A 12 -8.74 -1.86 -3.60
N GLY A 13 -8.58 -1.63 -2.32
CA GLY A 13 -9.54 -2.08 -1.36
C GLY A 13 -8.99 -2.09 0.06
N LYS A 14 -9.78 -2.66 0.95
CA LYS A 14 -9.49 -2.85 2.36
C LYS A 14 -8.12 -3.51 2.55
N PHE A 15 -7.47 -3.25 3.68
CA PHE A 15 -6.17 -3.82 4.05
C PHE A 15 -6.03 -5.32 3.71
N LEU A 16 -7.07 -6.11 3.99
CA LEU A 16 -7.09 -7.55 3.73
C LEU A 16 -7.07 -7.92 2.25
N ASN A 17 -7.54 -7.05 1.35
CA ASN A 17 -7.56 -7.33 -0.08
C ASN A 17 -6.15 -7.38 -0.72
N ARG A 18 -5.12 -6.96 0.03
CA ARG A 18 -3.72 -7.03 -0.39
C ARG A 18 -3.14 -8.44 -0.34
N PHE A 19 -3.78 -9.33 0.40
CA PHE A 19 -3.28 -10.67 0.65
C PHE A 19 -4.09 -11.70 -0.12
N GLY A 20 -3.41 -12.73 -0.62
CA GLY A 20 -4.02 -13.91 -1.22
C GLY A 20 -4.27 -15.01 -0.17
N ALA A 21 -3.48 -15.02 0.91
CA ALA A 21 -3.58 -16.05 1.93
C ALA A 21 -3.27 -15.54 3.34
N ALA A 22 -3.83 -16.25 4.34
CA ALA A 22 -3.50 -16.11 5.74
C ALA A 22 -2.82 -17.41 6.23
N LEU A 23 -1.62 -17.27 6.80
CA LEU A 23 -0.82 -18.35 7.36
C LEU A 23 -0.91 -18.23 8.89
N ILE A 24 -1.62 -19.16 9.51
CA ILE A 24 -2.13 -19.01 10.87
C ILE A 24 -1.44 -20.01 11.78
N ASP A 25 -0.79 -19.54 12.85
CA ASP A 25 -0.31 -20.43 13.92
C ASP A 25 -1.48 -21.02 14.72
N MET A 26 -1.20 -22.07 15.46
CA MET A 26 -2.21 -22.83 16.20
C MET A 26 -2.24 -22.48 17.68
N ASP A 27 -1.12 -22.72 18.36
CA ASP A 27 -1.05 -22.64 19.81
C ASP A 27 -0.88 -21.18 20.24
N GLY A 28 -1.80 -20.64 21.06
CA GLY A 28 -1.83 -19.23 21.43
C GLY A 28 -2.51 -18.30 20.39
N VAL A 29 -2.89 -18.83 19.20
CA VAL A 29 -3.65 -18.10 18.17
C VAL A 29 -5.06 -18.69 18.01
N LEU A 30 -5.19 -19.98 17.74
CA LEU A 30 -6.48 -20.67 17.62
C LEU A 30 -6.93 -21.30 18.94
N TYR A 31 -5.97 -21.69 19.78
CA TYR A 31 -6.25 -22.32 21.08
C TYR A 31 -5.48 -21.62 22.21
N ASP A 32 -6.11 -21.41 23.35
CA ASP A 32 -5.47 -21.00 24.61
C ASP A 32 -4.77 -22.21 25.26
N SER A 33 -3.79 -22.76 24.55
CA SER A 33 -3.10 -24.01 24.91
C SER A 33 -1.75 -23.79 25.58
N MET A 34 -1.14 -22.61 25.42
CA MET A 34 0.24 -22.36 25.86
C MET A 34 0.46 -22.51 27.34
N LYS A 35 -0.52 -22.12 28.17
CA LYS A 35 -0.47 -22.36 29.64
C LYS A 35 -0.26 -23.83 30.01
N TRP A 36 -0.79 -24.75 29.20
CA TRP A 36 -0.65 -26.19 29.39
C TRP A 36 0.64 -26.75 28.76
N HIS A 37 1.03 -26.20 27.63
CA HIS A 37 2.31 -26.57 27.00
C HIS A 37 3.48 -26.24 27.92
N THR A 38 3.53 -25.03 28.48
CA THR A 38 4.62 -24.60 29.37
C THR A 38 4.68 -25.45 30.64
N LEU A 39 3.51 -25.83 31.21
CA LEU A 39 3.45 -26.71 32.37
C LEU A 39 3.95 -28.13 32.05
N ALA A 40 3.55 -28.69 30.90
CA ALA A 40 3.97 -30.02 30.46
C ALA A 40 5.49 -30.05 30.18
N TRP A 41 6.02 -29.00 29.55
CA TRP A 41 7.46 -28.84 29.31
C TRP A 41 8.24 -28.79 30.63
N LYS A 42 7.83 -27.94 31.59
CA LYS A 42 8.47 -27.82 32.87
C LYS A 42 8.52 -29.16 33.59
N LYS A 43 7.36 -29.83 33.70
CA LYS A 43 7.27 -31.12 34.40
C LYS A 43 8.12 -32.21 33.75
N MET A 44 8.19 -32.23 32.43
CA MET A 44 9.06 -33.19 31.71
C MET A 44 10.54 -32.88 31.97
N MET A 45 10.96 -31.63 31.90
CA MET A 45 12.37 -31.25 32.16
C MET A 45 12.79 -31.51 33.59
N GLU A 46 11.97 -31.20 34.55
CA GLU A 46 12.18 -31.51 35.99
C GLU A 46 12.34 -33.02 36.20
N SER A 47 11.59 -33.88 35.49
CA SER A 47 11.67 -35.34 35.61
C SER A 47 13.00 -35.92 35.15
N VAL A 48 13.81 -35.17 34.39
CA VAL A 48 15.15 -35.54 33.92
C VAL A 48 16.24 -34.68 34.56
N GLY A 49 15.91 -33.90 35.60
CA GLY A 49 16.88 -33.14 36.38
C GLY A 49 17.34 -31.82 35.73
N VAL A 50 16.55 -31.29 34.76
CA VAL A 50 16.80 -29.99 34.15
C VAL A 50 15.95 -28.93 34.87
N GLU A 51 16.62 -27.99 35.53
CA GLU A 51 15.96 -26.83 36.14
C GLU A 51 15.59 -25.83 35.04
N CYS A 52 14.35 -25.38 35.01
CA CYS A 52 13.80 -24.42 34.05
C CYS A 52 12.65 -23.60 34.65
N ASP A 53 12.54 -22.35 34.15
CA ASP A 53 11.35 -21.54 34.44
C ASP A 53 10.20 -21.95 33.52
N ARG A 54 8.97 -21.90 34.03
CA ARG A 54 7.78 -22.16 33.24
C ARG A 54 7.61 -21.15 32.11
N ASP A 55 7.88 -19.88 32.40
CA ASP A 55 7.59 -18.80 31.46
C ASP A 55 8.65 -18.70 30.34
N GLU A 56 9.84 -19.32 30.50
CA GLU A 56 10.82 -19.38 29.43
C GLU A 56 10.34 -20.18 28.20
N PHE A 57 9.40 -21.12 28.40
CA PHE A 57 8.87 -21.92 27.30
C PHE A 57 7.99 -21.12 26.33
N TYR A 58 7.48 -19.97 26.71
CA TYR A 58 6.85 -19.05 25.76
C TYR A 58 7.86 -18.46 24.75
N LEU A 59 9.14 -18.33 25.15
CA LEU A 59 10.19 -17.85 24.25
C LEU A 59 10.64 -18.93 23.24
N TYR A 60 10.44 -20.20 23.57
CA TYR A 60 10.80 -21.34 22.69
C TYR A 60 9.62 -21.82 21.84
N GLU A 61 8.49 -21.15 21.95
CA GLU A 61 7.31 -21.48 21.14
C GLU A 61 7.63 -21.38 19.65
N GLY A 62 7.14 -22.36 18.88
CA GLY A 62 7.44 -22.49 17.45
C GLY A 62 8.67 -23.33 17.12
N MET A 63 9.56 -23.57 18.07
CA MET A 63 10.65 -24.56 17.89
C MET A 63 10.10 -25.98 17.81
N THR A 64 10.80 -26.85 17.09
CA THR A 64 10.51 -28.28 17.15
C THR A 64 10.80 -28.82 18.54
N GLY A 65 10.06 -29.84 18.98
CA GLY A 65 10.26 -30.45 20.31
C GLY A 65 11.69 -30.96 20.50
N GLU A 66 12.31 -31.50 19.46
CA GLU A 66 13.71 -31.96 19.46
C GLU A 66 14.68 -30.80 19.69
N ALA A 67 14.50 -29.68 19.00
CA ALA A 67 15.36 -28.51 19.14
C ALA A 67 15.24 -27.88 20.55
N THR A 68 14.04 -27.83 21.12
CA THR A 68 13.82 -27.33 22.48
C THR A 68 14.51 -28.22 23.52
N ILE A 69 14.41 -29.54 23.38
CA ILE A 69 15.06 -30.51 24.30
C ILE A 69 16.57 -30.39 24.18
N ASP A 70 17.13 -30.40 22.98
CA ASP A 70 18.56 -30.30 22.75
C ASP A 70 19.13 -29.00 23.33
N LEU A 71 18.45 -27.86 23.15
CA LEU A 71 18.83 -26.57 23.72
C LEU A 71 18.93 -26.62 25.25
N LEU A 72 17.93 -27.16 25.90
CA LEU A 72 17.86 -27.20 27.36
C LEU A 72 18.89 -28.21 27.96
N PHE A 73 19.11 -29.33 27.30
CA PHE A 73 20.14 -30.30 27.69
C PHE A 73 21.54 -29.73 27.53
N ARG A 74 21.86 -29.03 26.44
CA ARG A 74 23.13 -28.31 26.28
C ARG A 74 23.37 -27.29 27.39
N ARG A 75 22.30 -26.54 27.74
CA ARG A 75 22.37 -25.58 28.83
C ARG A 75 22.65 -26.24 30.19
N ALA A 76 21.96 -27.33 30.48
CA ALA A 76 22.03 -27.98 31.78
C ALA A 76 23.24 -28.88 31.94
N PHE A 77 23.61 -29.64 30.91
CA PHE A 77 24.60 -30.72 30.99
C PHE A 77 25.83 -30.53 30.09
N GLY A 78 25.86 -29.46 29.27
CA GLY A 78 26.95 -29.18 28.34
C GLY A 78 26.97 -30.05 27.08
N HIS A 79 26.02 -30.93 26.88
CA HIS A 79 25.86 -31.78 25.69
C HIS A 79 24.39 -31.85 25.26
N GLY A 80 24.19 -32.10 23.98
CA GLY A 80 22.85 -32.30 23.42
C GLY A 80 22.33 -33.73 23.63
N VAL A 81 21.15 -34.00 23.03
CA VAL A 81 20.50 -35.32 23.02
C VAL A 81 20.54 -35.94 21.64
N THR A 82 20.45 -37.27 21.56
CA THR A 82 20.20 -37.95 20.29
C THR A 82 18.75 -37.74 19.84
N SER A 83 18.47 -37.86 18.52
CA SER A 83 17.14 -37.75 17.99
C SER A 83 16.15 -38.78 18.61
N GLU A 84 16.62 -39.97 18.95
CA GLU A 84 15.83 -41.01 19.61
C GLU A 84 15.46 -40.60 21.05
N GLN A 85 16.44 -40.11 21.82
CA GLN A 85 16.19 -39.58 23.18
C GLN A 85 15.24 -38.39 23.15
N ALA A 86 15.40 -37.49 22.18
CA ALA A 86 14.48 -36.35 22.03
C ALA A 86 13.04 -36.80 21.77
N LYS A 87 12.84 -37.80 20.91
CA LYS A 87 11.52 -38.38 20.64
C LYS A 87 10.87 -39.00 21.88
N GLU A 88 11.65 -39.74 22.66
CA GLU A 88 11.16 -40.34 23.92
C GLU A 88 10.74 -39.25 24.93
N LEU A 89 11.55 -38.24 25.12
CA LEU A 89 11.25 -37.13 26.02
C LEU A 89 10.06 -36.30 25.55
N TYR A 90 9.95 -36.07 24.25
CA TYR A 90 8.80 -35.39 23.66
C TYR A 90 7.50 -36.19 23.83
N ALA A 91 7.57 -37.52 23.77
CA ALA A 91 6.43 -38.39 24.06
C ALA A 91 5.99 -38.27 25.54
N VAL A 92 6.93 -38.14 26.47
CA VAL A 92 6.64 -37.85 27.90
C VAL A 92 5.97 -36.49 28.05
N LYS A 93 6.50 -35.45 27.43
CA LYS A 93 5.89 -34.09 27.42
C LYS A 93 4.46 -34.14 26.88
N SER A 94 4.26 -34.87 25.78
CA SER A 94 2.95 -35.02 25.14
C SER A 94 1.95 -35.75 26.03
N ARG A 95 2.42 -36.72 26.84
CA ARG A 95 1.56 -37.39 27.85
C ARG A 95 1.14 -36.41 28.93
N TYR A 96 2.06 -35.63 29.52
CA TYR A 96 1.72 -34.61 30.50
C TYR A 96 0.75 -33.56 29.93
N PHE A 97 0.95 -33.13 28.70
CA PHE A 97 0.04 -32.20 28.05
C PHE A 97 -1.39 -32.78 27.95
N ARG A 98 -1.56 -34.06 27.62
CA ARG A 98 -2.89 -34.72 27.59
C ARG A 98 -3.51 -34.85 28.96
N GLU A 99 -2.70 -35.02 30.01
CA GLU A 99 -3.18 -35.11 31.38
C GLU A 99 -3.67 -33.77 31.93
N PHE A 100 -3.00 -32.67 31.56
CA PHE A 100 -3.30 -31.33 32.11
C PHE A 100 -4.24 -30.52 31.23
N GLY A 101 -4.22 -30.75 29.93
CA GLY A 101 -4.75 -29.83 28.96
C GLY A 101 -6.22 -30.02 28.69
N LYS A 102 -7.00 -29.01 29.01
CA LYS A 102 -8.22 -28.75 28.25
C LYS A 102 -7.88 -27.87 27.08
N LYS A 103 -8.30 -28.27 25.88
CA LYS A 103 -8.26 -27.39 24.71
C LYS A 103 -9.44 -26.45 24.82
N GLU A 104 -9.14 -25.20 24.99
CA GLU A 104 -10.13 -24.13 24.92
C GLU A 104 -9.85 -23.33 23.67
N PRO A 105 -10.84 -23.19 22.75
CA PRO A 105 -10.72 -22.27 21.65
C PRO A 105 -10.31 -20.88 22.16
N MET A 106 -9.42 -20.21 21.42
CA MET A 106 -9.00 -18.85 21.76
C MET A 106 -10.17 -17.89 21.54
N GLU A 107 -10.48 -17.09 22.55
CA GLU A 107 -11.51 -16.06 22.42
C GLU A 107 -11.19 -15.12 21.25
N GLY A 108 -12.12 -14.91 20.33
CA GLY A 108 -11.95 -14.07 19.13
C GLY A 108 -11.35 -14.78 17.92
N ALA A 109 -10.86 -16.01 18.04
CA ALA A 109 -10.29 -16.75 16.91
C ALA A 109 -11.34 -17.11 15.84
N ASP A 110 -12.55 -17.45 16.25
CA ASP A 110 -13.69 -17.69 15.36
C ASP A 110 -14.07 -16.44 14.56
N ARG A 111 -14.08 -15.29 15.21
CA ARG A 111 -14.34 -13.99 14.58
C ARG A 111 -13.24 -13.61 13.58
N MET A 112 -11.97 -13.81 13.96
CA MET A 112 -10.82 -13.63 13.09
C MET A 112 -10.92 -14.51 11.85
N LEU A 113 -11.16 -15.82 12.01
CA LEU A 113 -11.34 -16.76 10.90
C LEU A 113 -12.50 -16.36 9.99
N GLY A 114 -13.64 -15.96 10.56
CA GLY A 114 -14.80 -15.46 9.82
C GLY A 114 -14.50 -14.16 9.06
N ALA A 115 -13.67 -13.26 9.62
CA ALA A 115 -13.24 -12.05 8.92
C ALA A 115 -12.33 -12.38 7.72
N LEU A 116 -11.36 -13.28 7.89
CA LEU A 116 -10.48 -13.73 6.81
C LEU A 116 -11.26 -14.45 5.68
N GLU A 117 -12.32 -15.19 6.04
CA GLU A 117 -13.21 -15.82 5.07
C GLU A 117 -13.99 -14.78 4.25
N ARG A 118 -14.59 -13.79 4.91
CA ARG A 118 -15.28 -12.69 4.23
C ARG A 118 -14.36 -11.91 3.30
N ALA A 119 -13.08 -11.78 3.68
CA ALA A 119 -12.02 -11.21 2.83
C ALA A 119 -11.54 -12.15 1.71
N ARG A 120 -12.06 -13.39 1.63
CA ARG A 120 -11.72 -14.43 0.64
C ARG A 120 -10.24 -14.85 0.67
N LEU A 121 -9.56 -14.71 1.80
CA LEU A 121 -8.20 -15.20 1.96
C LEU A 121 -8.20 -16.72 2.09
N ARG A 122 -7.29 -17.39 1.37
CA ARG A 122 -7.01 -18.80 1.64
C ARG A 122 -6.31 -18.94 2.98
N ARG A 123 -6.82 -19.81 3.86
CA ARG A 123 -6.31 -19.99 5.22
C ARG A 123 -5.50 -21.28 5.29
N VAL A 124 -4.24 -21.18 5.69
CA VAL A 124 -3.33 -22.32 5.87
C VAL A 124 -2.86 -22.35 7.32
N LEU A 125 -3.04 -23.48 7.97
CA LEU A 125 -2.53 -23.72 9.32
C LEU A 125 -1.02 -23.97 9.26
N VAL A 126 -0.24 -23.29 10.11
CA VAL A 126 1.24 -23.45 10.17
C VAL A 126 1.67 -23.64 11.63
N THR A 127 1.84 -24.89 12.07
CA THR A 127 2.13 -25.20 13.46
C THR A 127 3.43 -25.99 13.63
N GLY A 128 4.16 -25.70 14.71
CA GLY A 128 5.30 -26.52 15.17
C GLY A 128 4.88 -27.83 15.85
N SER A 129 3.57 -28.08 16.04
CA SER A 129 3.05 -29.30 16.63
C SER A 129 2.94 -30.42 15.59
N GLY A 130 3.43 -31.61 15.95
CA GLY A 130 3.24 -32.86 15.17
C GLY A 130 2.14 -33.78 15.74
N GLN A 131 1.30 -33.29 16.67
CA GLN A 131 0.32 -34.15 17.35
C GLN A 131 -0.95 -34.30 16.53
N ALA A 132 -1.20 -35.51 15.97
CA ALA A 132 -2.39 -35.83 15.17
C ALA A 132 -3.70 -35.49 15.92
N SER A 133 -3.78 -35.76 17.22
CA SER A 133 -4.98 -35.48 18.04
C SER A 133 -5.33 -33.99 18.16
N LEU A 134 -4.37 -33.10 17.94
CA LEU A 134 -4.62 -31.67 17.90
C LEU A 134 -5.23 -31.24 16.56
N LEU A 135 -4.74 -31.84 15.49
CA LEU A 135 -5.17 -31.53 14.12
C LEU A 135 -6.58 -32.05 13.83
N ASP A 136 -6.95 -33.21 14.42
CA ASP A 136 -8.28 -33.81 14.24
C ASP A 136 -9.41 -32.95 14.83
N ASN A 137 -9.12 -32.18 15.91
CA ASN A 137 -10.11 -31.34 16.56
C ASN A 137 -10.34 -29.99 15.85
N ILE A 138 -9.40 -29.50 15.04
CA ILE A 138 -9.55 -28.20 14.34
C ILE A 138 -10.81 -28.18 13.48
N ASN A 139 -11.11 -29.27 12.77
CA ASN A 139 -12.31 -29.36 11.95
C ASN A 139 -13.61 -29.43 12.78
N ALA A 140 -13.53 -29.91 14.03
CA ALA A 140 -14.68 -29.94 14.93
C ALA A 140 -14.90 -28.57 15.60
N ASP A 141 -13.82 -27.91 16.01
CA ASP A 141 -13.86 -26.63 16.74
C ASP A 141 -14.03 -25.44 15.78
N TYR A 142 -13.48 -25.53 14.57
CA TYR A 142 -13.52 -24.51 13.52
C TYR A 142 -13.96 -25.11 12.17
N PRO A 143 -15.23 -25.55 12.04
CA PRO A 143 -15.70 -26.24 10.84
C PRO A 143 -15.57 -25.37 9.58
N GLY A 144 -14.91 -25.89 8.56
CA GLY A 144 -14.71 -25.19 7.27
C GLY A 144 -13.64 -24.09 7.29
N ALA A 145 -12.93 -23.87 8.40
CA ALA A 145 -11.89 -22.85 8.47
C ALA A 145 -10.70 -23.14 7.57
N PHE A 146 -10.35 -24.40 7.40
CA PHE A 146 -9.22 -24.86 6.58
C PHE A 146 -9.69 -25.92 5.58
N LEU A 147 -9.19 -25.87 4.34
CA LEU A 147 -9.44 -26.92 3.35
C LEU A 147 -8.60 -28.16 3.68
N PRO A 148 -9.03 -29.36 3.23
CA PRO A 148 -8.20 -30.54 3.34
C PRO A 148 -6.83 -30.33 2.67
N GLY A 149 -5.75 -30.50 3.44
CA GLY A 149 -4.38 -30.28 2.98
C GLY A 149 -3.83 -28.88 3.24
N ASP A 150 -4.64 -27.89 3.63
CA ASP A 150 -4.17 -26.54 3.95
C ASP A 150 -3.53 -26.48 5.34
N ARG A 151 -2.43 -27.24 5.51
CA ARG A 151 -1.67 -27.30 6.77
C ARG A 151 -0.20 -27.60 6.54
N VAL A 152 0.62 -27.01 7.39
CA VAL A 152 2.04 -27.30 7.59
C VAL A 152 2.25 -27.66 9.05
N THR A 153 2.86 -28.81 9.32
CA THR A 153 3.13 -29.34 10.66
C THR A 153 4.62 -29.56 10.86
N ALA A 154 5.05 -29.93 12.06
CA ALA A 154 6.45 -30.30 12.32
C ALA A 154 6.96 -31.45 11.44
N HIS A 155 6.10 -32.27 10.87
CA HIS A 155 6.48 -33.39 9.99
C HIS A 155 6.72 -32.95 8.54
N ASP A 156 6.25 -31.78 8.17
CA ASP A 156 6.32 -31.27 6.80
C ASP A 156 7.58 -30.40 6.56
N VAL A 157 8.34 -30.08 7.60
CA VAL A 157 9.50 -29.18 7.55
C VAL A 157 10.77 -29.85 8.06
N VAL A 158 11.90 -29.47 7.51
CA VAL A 158 13.23 -29.86 8.02
C VAL A 158 13.62 -28.99 9.19
N SER A 159 13.36 -27.69 9.08
CA SER A 159 13.67 -26.68 10.10
C SER A 159 12.41 -25.96 10.57
N GLY A 160 12.07 -26.09 11.86
CA GLY A 160 10.99 -25.35 12.48
C GLY A 160 11.30 -23.85 12.64
N LYS A 161 10.33 -23.08 13.14
CA LYS A 161 10.52 -21.66 13.50
C LYS A 161 11.74 -21.54 14.45
N PRO A 162 12.63 -20.57 14.28
CA PRO A 162 12.53 -19.33 13.49
C PRO A 162 12.93 -19.44 12.02
N SER A 163 13.17 -20.64 11.47
CA SER A 163 13.39 -20.81 10.03
C SER A 163 12.18 -20.31 9.24
N PRO A 164 12.38 -19.68 8.07
CA PRO A 164 11.27 -19.27 7.19
C PRO A 164 10.52 -20.44 6.56
N GLU A 165 11.12 -21.65 6.57
CA GLU A 165 10.60 -22.83 5.85
C GLU A 165 9.12 -23.12 6.11
N PRO A 166 8.59 -23.10 7.37
CA PRO A 166 7.17 -23.39 7.62
C PRO A 166 6.23 -22.43 6.89
N TYR A 167 6.55 -21.13 6.86
CA TYR A 167 5.72 -20.12 6.22
C TYR A 167 5.90 -20.08 4.70
N GLN A 168 7.11 -20.38 4.20
CA GLN A 168 7.33 -20.56 2.76
C GLN A 168 6.50 -21.72 2.21
N LYS A 169 6.48 -22.88 2.93
CA LYS A 169 5.62 -24.02 2.58
C LYS A 169 4.13 -23.69 2.69
N GLY A 170 3.74 -22.91 3.69
CA GLY A 170 2.36 -22.42 3.81
C GLY A 170 1.94 -21.56 2.64
N ALA A 171 2.79 -20.67 2.18
CA ALA A 171 2.56 -19.85 0.99
C ALA A 171 2.49 -20.69 -0.29
N GLU A 172 3.39 -21.68 -0.44
CA GLU A 172 3.35 -22.65 -1.55
C GLU A 172 2.01 -23.42 -1.60
N ILE A 173 1.56 -23.97 -0.45
CA ILE A 173 0.26 -24.63 -0.34
C ILE A 173 -0.88 -23.69 -0.73
N ALA A 174 -0.79 -22.42 -0.30
CA ALA A 174 -1.78 -21.40 -0.65
C ALA A 174 -1.75 -21.03 -2.14
N GLY A 175 -0.66 -21.32 -2.87
CA GLY A 175 -0.44 -20.87 -4.23
C GLY A 175 -0.23 -19.36 -4.32
N ALA A 176 0.36 -18.75 -3.26
CA ALA A 176 0.58 -17.32 -3.14
C ALA A 176 2.07 -17.02 -2.97
N ASP A 177 2.50 -15.83 -3.40
CA ASP A 177 3.84 -15.33 -3.06
C ASP A 177 3.88 -15.02 -1.54
N PRO A 178 4.97 -15.32 -0.82
CA PRO A 178 5.09 -14.94 0.58
C PRO A 178 4.80 -13.45 0.85
N ALA A 179 5.15 -12.56 -0.07
CA ALA A 179 4.85 -11.13 0.04
C ALA A 179 3.33 -10.82 -0.01
N ASP A 180 2.52 -11.72 -0.56
CA ASP A 180 1.06 -11.65 -0.61
C ASP A 180 0.40 -12.47 0.52
N CYS A 181 1.15 -12.90 1.52
CA CYS A 181 0.64 -13.64 2.66
C CYS A 181 0.68 -12.80 3.94
N ILE A 182 -0.38 -12.93 4.75
CA ILE A 182 -0.41 -12.42 6.13
C ILE A 182 -0.18 -13.59 7.11
N VAL A 183 0.84 -13.46 7.96
CA VAL A 183 1.12 -14.40 9.05
C VAL A 183 0.46 -13.88 10.32
N ILE A 184 -0.17 -14.78 11.08
CA ILE A 184 -0.78 -14.49 12.39
C ILE A 184 -0.11 -15.37 13.43
N GLU A 185 0.56 -14.74 14.40
CA GLU A 185 1.48 -15.36 15.33
C GLU A 185 1.37 -14.79 16.75
N ASN A 186 1.75 -15.59 17.75
CA ASN A 186 1.78 -15.17 19.15
C ASN A 186 3.17 -15.34 19.80
N ALA A 187 4.18 -15.81 19.05
CA ALA A 187 5.52 -16.07 19.57
C ALA A 187 6.59 -15.27 18.81
N PRO A 188 7.64 -14.73 19.49
CA PRO A 188 8.70 -13.98 18.83
C PRO A 188 9.45 -14.79 17.75
N LEU A 189 9.70 -16.07 17.97
CA LEU A 189 10.35 -16.94 16.97
C LEU A 189 9.49 -17.17 15.74
N GLY A 190 8.18 -17.24 15.93
CA GLY A 190 7.23 -17.33 14.82
C GLY A 190 7.15 -16.04 14.02
N VAL A 191 7.18 -14.88 14.70
CA VAL A 191 7.27 -13.57 14.02
C VAL A 191 8.55 -13.49 13.20
N ARG A 192 9.71 -13.89 13.77
CA ARG A 192 10.99 -13.96 13.04
C ARG A 192 10.88 -14.84 11.79
N ALA A 193 10.25 -16.01 11.92
CA ALA A 193 10.05 -16.92 10.79
C ALA A 193 9.18 -16.30 9.68
N GLY A 194 8.07 -15.66 10.04
CA GLY A 194 7.18 -14.96 9.11
C GLY A 194 7.89 -13.81 8.37
N LYS A 195 8.65 -13.01 9.13
CA LYS A 195 9.46 -11.91 8.55
C LYS A 195 10.57 -12.43 7.65
N ALA A 196 11.27 -13.50 8.06
CA ALA A 196 12.31 -14.13 7.25
C ALA A 196 11.75 -14.78 5.97
N ALA A 197 10.50 -15.23 5.98
CA ALA A 197 9.80 -15.73 4.79
C ALA A 197 9.37 -14.60 3.83
N GLY A 198 9.44 -13.33 4.25
CA GLY A 198 8.99 -12.18 3.46
C GLY A 198 7.50 -11.86 3.61
N CYS A 199 6.81 -12.47 4.58
CA CYS A 199 5.38 -12.27 4.81
C CYS A 199 5.11 -11.00 5.65
N PHE A 200 3.94 -10.41 5.45
CA PHE A 200 3.40 -9.44 6.41
C PHE A 200 3.01 -10.18 7.69
N THR A 201 3.57 -9.78 8.83
CA THR A 201 3.45 -10.57 10.06
C THR A 201 2.76 -9.78 11.17
N VAL A 202 1.62 -10.29 11.61
CA VAL A 202 0.84 -9.79 12.74
C VAL A 202 1.17 -10.62 13.98
N ALA A 203 1.54 -9.96 15.07
CA ALA A 203 1.72 -10.56 16.36
C ALA A 203 0.50 -10.30 17.27
N VAL A 204 0.08 -11.32 18.00
CA VAL A 204 -0.96 -11.20 19.04
C VAL A 204 -0.36 -11.65 20.38
N THR A 205 -0.25 -10.73 21.33
CA THR A 205 0.45 -11.01 22.61
C THR A 205 -0.48 -11.74 23.60
N THR A 206 -0.81 -12.99 23.30
CA THR A 206 -1.73 -13.82 24.10
C THR A 206 -1.06 -14.52 25.31
N GLY A 207 0.25 -14.31 25.49
CA GLY A 207 1.05 -14.84 26.60
C GLY A 207 1.71 -13.74 27.45
N PRO A 208 2.60 -14.11 28.38
CA PRO A 208 3.27 -13.16 29.27
C PRO A 208 4.44 -12.41 28.61
N ILE A 209 4.73 -12.66 27.34
CA ILE A 209 5.86 -12.05 26.63
C ILE A 209 5.59 -10.57 26.41
N PRO A 210 6.53 -9.67 26.80
CA PRO A 210 6.37 -8.24 26.59
C PRO A 210 6.29 -7.88 25.11
N ARG A 211 5.47 -6.88 24.78
CA ARG A 211 5.34 -6.33 23.43
C ARG A 211 6.68 -6.02 22.77
N SER A 212 7.67 -5.55 23.55
CA SER A 212 9.01 -5.22 23.08
C SER A 212 9.76 -6.38 22.42
N GLU A 213 9.48 -7.64 22.79
CA GLU A 213 10.09 -8.81 22.16
C GLU A 213 9.60 -9.00 20.72
N PHE A 214 8.33 -8.71 20.48
CA PHE A 214 7.75 -8.75 19.13
C PHE A 214 8.21 -7.56 18.26
N GLU A 215 8.42 -6.41 18.86
CA GLU A 215 8.99 -5.23 18.20
C GLU A 215 10.44 -5.49 17.75
N LYS A 216 11.26 -6.20 18.56
CA LYS A 216 12.62 -6.63 18.18
C LYS A 216 12.62 -7.55 16.96
N GLU A 217 11.59 -8.38 16.79
CA GLU A 217 11.44 -9.26 15.63
C GLU A 217 10.80 -8.57 14.43
N ASN A 218 10.57 -7.24 14.50
CA ASN A 218 10.00 -6.44 13.43
C ASN A 218 8.60 -6.90 12.98
N ALA A 219 7.71 -7.27 13.92
CA ALA A 219 6.32 -7.51 13.60
C ALA A 219 5.71 -6.27 12.94
N ASP A 220 4.97 -6.46 11.86
CA ASP A 220 4.36 -5.33 11.11
C ASP A 220 3.18 -4.72 11.89
N MET A 221 2.43 -5.54 12.64
CA MET A 221 1.38 -5.11 13.56
C MET A 221 1.43 -5.94 14.84
N ILE A 222 1.05 -5.34 15.97
CA ILE A 222 1.02 -6.01 17.28
C ILE A 222 -0.26 -5.64 18.00
N PHE A 223 -1.05 -6.65 18.33
CA PHE A 223 -2.28 -6.55 19.12
C PHE A 223 -2.08 -7.17 20.51
N SER A 224 -2.78 -6.65 21.52
CA SER A 224 -2.67 -7.13 22.89
C SER A 224 -3.50 -8.39 23.18
N SER A 225 -4.45 -8.71 22.28
CA SER A 225 -5.32 -9.88 22.40
C SER A 225 -5.93 -10.28 21.05
N MET A 226 -6.40 -11.54 20.96
CA MET A 226 -7.15 -11.98 19.76
C MET A 226 -8.47 -11.25 19.57
N PRO A 227 -9.29 -10.96 20.64
CA PRO A 227 -10.47 -10.10 20.48
C PRO A 227 -10.15 -8.72 19.89
N GLU A 228 -9.07 -8.05 20.32
CA GLU A 228 -8.65 -6.76 19.77
C GLU A 228 -8.30 -6.88 18.26
N PHE A 229 -7.59 -7.93 17.89
CA PHE A 229 -7.28 -8.18 16.48
C PHE A 229 -8.54 -8.50 15.67
N ALA A 230 -9.46 -9.30 16.19
CA ALA A 230 -10.73 -9.60 15.53
C ALA A 230 -11.60 -8.35 15.37
N ASP A 231 -11.70 -7.50 16.40
CA ASP A 231 -12.40 -6.21 16.33
C ASP A 231 -11.83 -5.30 15.26
N TRP A 232 -10.50 -5.25 15.16
CA TRP A 232 -9.81 -4.48 14.13
C TRP A 232 -10.11 -5.01 12.73
N LEU A 233 -10.06 -6.35 12.52
CA LEU A 233 -10.40 -6.98 11.24
C LEU A 233 -11.86 -6.71 10.84
N GLU A 234 -12.80 -6.81 11.77
CA GLU A 234 -14.22 -6.55 11.51
C GLU A 234 -14.47 -5.08 11.18
N LYS A 235 -13.80 -4.17 11.88
CA LYS A 235 -13.86 -2.74 11.59
C LYS A 235 -13.30 -2.46 10.18
N GLU A 236 -12.19 -3.08 9.83
CA GLU A 236 -11.58 -2.97 8.51
C GLU A 236 -12.52 -3.45 7.40
N LEU A 237 -13.20 -4.58 7.61
CA LEU A 237 -14.20 -5.11 6.70
C LEU A 237 -15.49 -4.28 6.62
N SER A 238 -15.86 -3.58 7.69
CA SER A 238 -17.06 -2.75 7.75
C SER A 238 -16.86 -1.34 7.20
N GLN A 239 -15.60 -0.91 7.00
CA GLN A 239 -15.35 0.36 6.35
C GLN A 239 -15.94 0.33 4.92
N PRO A 240 -16.63 1.38 4.47
CA PRO A 240 -17.01 1.49 3.07
C PRO A 240 -15.74 1.35 2.23
N GLU A 241 -15.88 0.78 1.03
CA GLU A 241 -14.78 0.87 0.06
C GLU A 241 -14.38 2.34 -0.06
N PRO A 242 -13.06 2.67 -0.13
CA PRO A 242 -12.66 4.06 -0.30
C PRO A 242 -13.47 4.64 -1.46
N ASP A 243 -14.05 5.82 -1.24
CA ASP A 243 -14.90 6.53 -2.22
C ASP A 243 -14.19 6.79 -3.57
N ASN A 244 -12.92 6.46 -3.67
CA ASN A 244 -12.09 6.67 -4.85
C ASN A 244 -11.79 5.34 -5.58
N ARG A 245 -12.76 4.82 -6.30
CA ARG A 245 -12.63 3.58 -7.08
C ARG A 245 -11.73 3.81 -8.31
N LEU A 246 -10.56 3.16 -8.35
CA LEU A 246 -9.68 3.15 -9.53
C LEU A 246 -10.00 1.91 -10.40
N ILE A 247 -10.17 2.11 -11.69
CA ILE A 247 -10.43 1.05 -12.68
C ILE A 247 -9.37 1.16 -13.76
N VAL A 248 -8.57 0.11 -13.96
CA VAL A 248 -7.70 0.00 -15.12
C VAL A 248 -8.48 -0.67 -16.24
N SER A 249 -8.65 0.02 -17.35
CA SER A 249 -9.57 -0.37 -18.41
C SER A 249 -8.87 -0.63 -19.74
N GLU A 250 -9.12 -1.81 -20.30
CA GLU A 250 -8.78 -2.14 -21.69
C GLU A 250 -9.89 -1.71 -22.67
N ASN A 251 -11.12 -1.55 -22.16
CA ASN A 251 -12.26 -1.10 -22.95
C ASN A 251 -13.01 0.05 -22.23
N PRO A 252 -12.45 1.27 -22.26
CA PRO A 252 -12.95 2.40 -21.48
C PRO A 252 -14.39 2.81 -21.86
N GLU A 253 -14.84 2.59 -23.08
CA GLU A 253 -16.23 2.87 -23.48
C GLU A 253 -17.24 1.99 -22.72
N VAL A 254 -16.93 0.69 -22.59
CA VAL A 254 -17.80 -0.25 -21.86
C VAL A 254 -17.77 0.02 -20.36
N ASP A 255 -16.57 0.19 -19.81
CA ASP A 255 -16.40 0.38 -18.37
C ASP A 255 -17.00 1.70 -17.88
N LEU A 256 -16.81 2.80 -18.62
CA LEU A 256 -17.48 4.08 -18.32
C LEU A 256 -19.01 3.96 -18.41
N THR A 257 -19.51 3.24 -19.41
CA THR A 257 -20.94 3.04 -19.56
C THR A 257 -21.51 2.31 -18.34
N ALA A 258 -20.93 1.17 -17.98
CA ALA A 258 -21.35 0.38 -16.83
C ALA A 258 -21.22 1.17 -15.51
N LEU A 259 -20.13 1.92 -15.35
CA LEU A 259 -19.88 2.74 -14.18
C LEU A 259 -20.93 3.84 -14.03
N VAL A 260 -21.17 4.65 -15.07
CA VAL A 260 -22.14 5.74 -15.01
C VAL A 260 -23.56 5.19 -14.80
N GLU A 261 -23.93 4.07 -15.43
CA GLU A 261 -25.22 3.41 -15.18
C GLU A 261 -25.37 2.95 -13.72
N SER A 262 -24.29 2.43 -13.12
CA SER A 262 -24.31 2.02 -11.71
C SER A 262 -24.58 3.17 -10.74
N LEU A 263 -24.16 4.38 -11.09
CA LEU A 263 -24.40 5.60 -10.32
C LEU A 263 -25.84 6.12 -10.43
N ARG A 264 -26.63 5.62 -11.38
CA ARG A 264 -28.03 5.99 -11.62
C ARG A 264 -28.26 7.52 -11.65
N PRO A 265 -27.51 8.29 -12.46
CA PRO A 265 -27.75 9.72 -12.60
C PRO A 265 -29.04 9.99 -13.35
N ASP A 266 -29.64 11.18 -13.14
CA ASP A 266 -30.70 11.66 -14.02
C ASP A 266 -30.17 12.09 -15.40
N LYS A 267 -28.95 12.66 -15.40
CA LYS A 267 -28.19 13.04 -16.60
C LYS A 267 -26.69 12.89 -16.30
N PHE A 268 -25.88 12.66 -17.33
CA PHE A 268 -24.44 12.87 -17.21
C PHE A 268 -23.93 13.83 -18.28
N PHE A 269 -22.88 14.54 -17.94
CA PHE A 269 -22.24 15.56 -18.74
C PHE A 269 -20.77 15.25 -18.92
N ILE A 270 -20.19 15.59 -20.06
CA ILE A 270 -18.75 15.43 -20.30
C ILE A 270 -18.09 16.81 -20.30
N ILE A 271 -16.97 16.93 -19.56
CA ILE A 271 -16.04 18.05 -19.67
C ILE A 271 -14.75 17.53 -20.26
N THR A 272 -14.24 18.19 -21.31
CA THR A 272 -13.03 17.79 -22.03
C THR A 272 -12.33 19.01 -22.61
N ASP A 273 -11.12 18.84 -23.14
CA ASP A 273 -10.39 19.86 -23.87
C ASP A 273 -10.36 19.58 -25.39
N VAL A 274 -9.96 20.58 -26.18
CA VAL A 274 -9.96 20.51 -27.66
C VAL A 274 -9.08 19.40 -28.22
N ASN A 275 -8.00 19.01 -27.54
CA ASN A 275 -7.12 17.93 -28.01
C ASN A 275 -7.78 16.57 -27.76
N VAL A 276 -8.37 16.39 -26.58
CA VAL A 276 -9.06 15.16 -26.18
C VAL A 276 -10.36 14.98 -26.97
N GLU A 277 -11.08 16.07 -27.26
CA GLU A 277 -12.23 16.04 -28.17
C GLU A 277 -11.84 15.46 -29.53
N ARG A 278 -10.69 15.87 -30.09
CA ARG A 278 -10.21 15.40 -31.38
C ARG A 278 -9.68 13.95 -31.33
N ASP A 279 -8.87 13.59 -30.33
CA ASP A 279 -8.02 12.40 -30.37
C ASP A 279 -8.56 11.22 -29.56
N VAL A 280 -9.40 11.48 -28.53
CA VAL A 280 -9.90 10.48 -27.58
C VAL A 280 -11.41 10.29 -27.67
N LEU A 281 -12.17 11.37 -27.70
CA LEU A 281 -13.64 11.30 -27.65
C LEU A 281 -14.26 10.46 -28.79
N PRO A 282 -13.72 10.43 -30.02
CA PRO A 282 -14.22 9.53 -31.07
C PRO A 282 -14.10 8.04 -30.74
N LYS A 283 -13.13 7.66 -29.88
CA LYS A 283 -12.94 6.27 -29.41
C LYS A 283 -13.97 5.87 -28.33
N LEU A 284 -14.72 6.84 -27.83
CA LEU A 284 -15.80 6.70 -26.83
C LEU A 284 -17.16 7.08 -27.43
N GLY A 285 -17.33 6.92 -28.74
CA GLY A 285 -18.45 7.51 -29.48
C GLY A 285 -19.83 7.11 -29.01
N ARG A 286 -20.05 5.83 -28.63
CA ARG A 286 -21.34 5.37 -28.10
C ARG A 286 -21.61 5.92 -26.70
N PHE A 287 -20.59 6.02 -25.87
CA PHE A 287 -20.70 6.61 -24.55
C PHE A 287 -20.96 8.12 -24.67
N ALA A 288 -20.16 8.84 -25.45
CA ALA A 288 -20.26 10.28 -25.66
C ALA A 288 -21.64 10.70 -26.23
N ALA A 289 -22.20 9.90 -27.16
CA ALA A 289 -23.53 10.15 -27.73
C ALA A 289 -24.70 10.06 -26.72
N ARG A 290 -24.48 9.47 -25.56
CA ARG A 290 -25.47 9.37 -24.47
C ARG A 290 -25.38 10.50 -23.46
N ALA A 291 -24.33 11.32 -23.51
CA ALA A 291 -24.19 12.47 -22.63
C ALA A 291 -25.30 13.50 -22.92
N ALA A 292 -25.82 14.13 -21.87
CA ALA A 292 -26.79 15.21 -21.99
C ALA A 292 -26.17 16.47 -22.61
N GLY A 293 -24.84 16.60 -22.53
CA GLY A 293 -24.05 17.64 -23.16
C GLY A 293 -22.56 17.42 -22.99
N ILE A 294 -21.77 18.06 -23.85
CA ILE A 294 -20.31 18.03 -23.83
C ILE A 294 -19.81 19.47 -23.80
N LYS A 295 -19.04 19.84 -22.78
CA LYS A 295 -18.36 21.12 -22.69
C LYS A 295 -16.88 20.92 -23.06
N VAL A 296 -16.46 21.57 -24.12
CA VAL A 296 -15.04 21.60 -24.55
C VAL A 296 -14.43 22.89 -24.06
N VAL A 297 -13.29 22.79 -23.35
CA VAL A 297 -12.50 23.93 -22.89
C VAL A 297 -11.20 24.05 -23.71
N ALA A 298 -10.54 25.19 -23.64
CA ALA A 298 -9.24 25.33 -24.27
C ALA A 298 -8.20 24.40 -23.60
N ALA A 299 -7.26 23.86 -24.37
CA ALA A 299 -6.17 23.05 -23.83
C ALA A 299 -5.11 23.94 -23.17
N GLY A 300 -4.48 23.42 -22.10
CA GLY A 300 -3.38 24.09 -21.41
C GLY A 300 -3.79 24.75 -20.08
N GLU A 301 -2.79 25.05 -19.26
CA GLU A 301 -2.97 25.59 -17.90
C GLU A 301 -3.69 26.94 -17.89
N GLU A 302 -3.55 27.73 -18.95
CA GLU A 302 -4.20 29.04 -19.08
C GLU A 302 -5.74 28.96 -18.99
N SER A 303 -6.33 27.82 -19.33
CA SER A 303 -7.78 27.59 -19.20
C SER A 303 -8.24 27.30 -17.77
N LYS A 304 -7.31 27.08 -16.84
CA LYS A 304 -7.59 26.74 -15.45
C LYS A 304 -7.85 27.99 -14.59
N ASN A 305 -8.87 28.76 -14.94
CA ASN A 305 -9.17 30.05 -14.38
C ASN A 305 -10.65 30.22 -14.02
N LEU A 306 -10.98 31.35 -13.36
CA LEU A 306 -12.33 31.65 -12.89
C LEU A 306 -13.33 31.84 -14.04
N ASP A 307 -12.91 32.42 -15.16
CA ASP A 307 -13.80 32.70 -16.29
C ASP A 307 -14.27 31.41 -16.94
N THR A 308 -13.35 30.47 -17.20
CA THR A 308 -13.67 29.13 -17.70
C THR A 308 -14.58 28.37 -16.73
N LEU A 309 -14.34 28.49 -15.42
CA LEU A 309 -15.16 27.88 -14.39
C LEU A 309 -16.59 28.45 -14.42
N ALA A 310 -16.74 29.76 -14.54
CA ALA A 310 -18.04 30.40 -14.66
C ALA A 310 -18.80 29.99 -15.93
N GLU A 311 -18.09 29.81 -17.05
CA GLU A 311 -18.68 29.26 -18.26
C GLU A 311 -19.23 27.84 -18.07
N ILE A 312 -18.47 26.97 -17.38
CA ILE A 312 -18.91 25.60 -17.06
C ILE A 312 -20.18 25.63 -16.22
N TRP A 313 -20.25 26.45 -15.18
CA TRP A 313 -21.44 26.56 -14.34
C TRP A 313 -22.64 27.09 -15.10
N ASN A 314 -22.47 28.11 -15.94
CA ASN A 314 -23.54 28.65 -16.80
C ASN A 314 -24.06 27.59 -17.76
N TRP A 315 -23.15 26.83 -18.41
CA TRP A 315 -23.50 25.72 -19.30
C TRP A 315 -24.24 24.61 -18.56
N LEU A 316 -23.74 24.11 -17.42
CA LEU A 316 -24.44 23.11 -16.62
C LEU A 316 -25.83 23.54 -16.19
N SER A 317 -26.01 24.84 -15.89
CA SER A 317 -27.29 25.40 -15.51
C SER A 317 -28.25 25.45 -16.70
N SER A 318 -27.79 25.87 -17.88
CA SER A 318 -28.62 25.93 -19.11
C SER A 318 -29.04 24.56 -19.60
N GLU A 319 -28.18 23.53 -19.46
CA GLU A 319 -28.48 22.14 -19.80
C GLU A 319 -29.37 21.43 -18.74
N GLY A 320 -29.73 22.14 -17.67
CA GLY A 320 -30.62 21.63 -16.63
C GLY A 320 -29.98 20.52 -15.78
N ALA A 321 -28.68 20.64 -15.47
CA ALA A 321 -28.02 19.76 -14.53
C ALA A 321 -28.62 19.85 -13.12
N THR A 322 -28.80 18.74 -12.44
CA THR A 322 -29.35 18.64 -11.09
C THR A 322 -28.31 18.15 -10.08
N ARG A 323 -28.68 18.04 -8.80
CA ARG A 323 -27.80 17.43 -7.78
C ARG A 323 -27.58 15.93 -7.98
N ARG A 324 -28.41 15.27 -8.81
CA ARG A 324 -28.28 13.84 -9.13
C ARG A 324 -27.49 13.61 -10.39
N SER A 325 -27.11 14.66 -11.11
CA SER A 325 -26.29 14.56 -12.32
C SER A 325 -24.86 14.13 -11.98
N VAL A 326 -24.15 13.62 -12.98
CA VAL A 326 -22.73 13.23 -12.91
C VAL A 326 -21.96 14.00 -13.96
N ILE A 327 -20.79 14.53 -13.61
CA ILE A 327 -19.80 15.04 -14.56
C ILE A 327 -18.77 13.96 -14.81
N VAL A 328 -18.49 13.66 -16.07
CA VAL A 328 -17.39 12.80 -16.51
C VAL A 328 -16.30 13.69 -17.08
N ASN A 329 -15.20 13.85 -16.35
CA ASN A 329 -14.04 14.62 -16.79
C ASN A 329 -13.15 13.71 -17.64
N ILE A 330 -13.02 14.01 -18.92
CA ILE A 330 -12.18 13.27 -19.86
C ILE A 330 -11.04 14.18 -20.33
N GLY A 331 -9.83 14.01 -19.77
CA GLY A 331 -8.73 14.92 -20.08
C GLY A 331 -7.51 14.76 -19.19
N GLY A 332 -6.55 15.66 -19.33
CA GLY A 332 -5.39 15.74 -18.44
C GLY A 332 -5.72 16.32 -17.06
N GLY A 333 -4.68 16.61 -16.26
CA GLY A 333 -4.81 17.21 -14.93
C GLY A 333 -5.63 18.50 -14.91
N VAL A 334 -5.47 19.36 -15.90
CA VAL A 334 -6.24 20.62 -16.03
C VAL A 334 -7.74 20.35 -16.08
N VAL A 335 -8.17 19.41 -16.91
CA VAL A 335 -9.59 19.07 -17.06
C VAL A 335 -10.15 18.44 -15.79
N THR A 336 -9.40 17.54 -15.15
CA THR A 336 -9.84 16.87 -13.91
C THR A 336 -9.90 17.83 -12.73
N ASP A 337 -8.95 18.76 -12.61
CA ASP A 337 -8.96 19.79 -11.56
C ASP A 337 -10.10 20.79 -11.75
N LEU A 338 -10.23 21.35 -12.96
CA LEU A 338 -11.25 22.34 -13.30
C LEU A 338 -12.68 21.75 -13.20
N GLY A 339 -12.89 20.59 -13.81
CA GLY A 339 -14.19 19.90 -13.81
C GLY A 339 -14.55 19.39 -12.40
N GLY A 340 -13.57 18.92 -11.64
CA GLY A 340 -13.76 18.53 -10.25
C GLY A 340 -14.15 19.71 -9.36
N PHE A 341 -13.49 20.87 -9.54
CA PHE A 341 -13.83 22.07 -8.78
C PHE A 341 -15.20 22.67 -9.21
N ALA A 342 -15.48 22.61 -10.51
CA ALA A 342 -16.82 22.97 -11.00
C ALA A 342 -17.90 22.13 -10.33
N ALA A 343 -17.70 20.82 -10.24
CA ALA A 343 -18.61 19.88 -9.60
C ALA A 343 -18.75 20.13 -8.09
N ALA A 344 -17.62 20.37 -7.39
CA ALA A 344 -17.60 20.63 -5.96
C ALA A 344 -18.49 21.82 -5.56
N CYS A 345 -18.48 22.88 -6.38
CA CYS A 345 -19.22 24.11 -6.10
C CYS A 345 -20.64 24.10 -6.67
N PHE A 346 -20.88 23.45 -7.83
CA PHE A 346 -22.18 23.47 -8.49
C PHE A 346 -23.25 22.79 -7.64
N LYS A 347 -24.35 23.53 -7.34
CA LYS A 347 -25.46 23.05 -6.48
C LYS A 347 -25.03 22.48 -5.11
N ARG A 348 -23.89 22.90 -4.56
CA ARG A 348 -23.24 22.43 -3.33
C ARG A 348 -22.70 21.01 -3.43
N GLY A 349 -22.22 20.63 -4.60
CA GLY A 349 -21.60 19.35 -4.90
C GLY A 349 -22.48 18.45 -5.77
N ILE A 350 -21.92 18.02 -6.89
CA ILE A 350 -22.43 16.95 -7.75
C ILE A 350 -21.30 15.94 -7.98
N ARG A 351 -21.67 14.71 -8.31
CA ARG A 351 -20.71 13.60 -8.45
C ARG A 351 -19.84 13.75 -9.70
N THR A 352 -18.61 13.23 -9.61
CA THR A 352 -17.68 13.18 -10.75
C THR A 352 -17.14 11.79 -11.00
N VAL A 353 -16.78 11.52 -12.25
CA VAL A 353 -15.97 10.39 -12.70
C VAL A 353 -14.83 10.97 -13.54
N ASN A 354 -13.58 10.52 -13.30
CA ASN A 354 -12.43 10.98 -14.05
C ASN A 354 -11.92 9.91 -15.01
N LEU A 355 -11.67 10.26 -16.26
CA LEU A 355 -10.92 9.48 -17.24
C LEU A 355 -9.69 10.30 -17.65
N PRO A 356 -8.56 10.17 -16.91
CA PRO A 356 -7.35 10.88 -17.24
C PRO A 356 -6.75 10.36 -18.56
N THR A 357 -6.39 11.29 -19.43
CA THR A 357 -5.79 11.00 -20.74
C THR A 357 -4.31 11.36 -20.82
N SER A 358 -3.75 11.92 -19.73
CA SER A 358 -2.32 12.18 -19.57
C SER A 358 -1.71 11.31 -18.47
N VAL A 359 -0.40 11.05 -18.58
CA VAL A 359 0.35 10.29 -17.56
C VAL A 359 0.29 11.00 -16.21
N LEU A 360 0.49 12.32 -16.18
CA LEU A 360 0.38 13.13 -14.96
C LEU A 360 -1.02 13.04 -14.33
N GLY A 361 -2.07 13.15 -15.15
CA GLY A 361 -3.44 13.00 -14.67
C GLY A 361 -3.69 11.64 -14.04
N ALA A 362 -3.25 10.57 -14.71
CA ALA A 362 -3.51 9.20 -14.32
C ALA A 362 -2.66 8.73 -13.11
N ALA A 363 -1.42 9.20 -13.00
CA ALA A 363 -0.54 8.87 -11.88
C ALA A 363 -0.81 9.75 -10.64
N ASP A 364 -1.34 10.98 -10.84
CA ASP A 364 -1.43 11.97 -9.77
C ASP A 364 -2.76 12.74 -9.75
N ALA A 365 -2.99 13.71 -10.63
CA ALA A 365 -3.99 14.75 -10.46
C ALA A 365 -5.44 14.23 -10.37
N ALA A 366 -5.83 13.28 -11.22
CA ALA A 366 -7.23 12.79 -11.28
C ALA A 366 -7.68 12.00 -10.04
N ILE A 367 -6.74 11.54 -9.19
CA ILE A 367 -7.02 10.59 -8.10
C ILE A 367 -7.24 11.31 -6.77
N GLY A 368 -6.45 12.34 -6.51
CA GLY A 368 -6.32 12.90 -5.17
C GLY A 368 -7.48 13.76 -4.66
N GLY A 369 -8.46 14.05 -5.50
CA GLY A 369 -9.58 14.92 -5.15
C GLY A 369 -9.19 16.37 -4.83
N LYS A 370 -7.91 16.75 -4.96
CA LYS A 370 -7.50 18.16 -4.92
C LYS A 370 -7.89 18.78 -6.24
N THR A 371 -8.93 19.59 -6.22
CA THR A 371 -9.46 20.26 -7.41
C THR A 371 -9.34 21.76 -7.24
N GLY A 372 -9.15 22.51 -8.32
CA GLY A 372 -8.95 23.92 -8.19
C GLY A 372 -8.64 24.67 -9.48
N ILE A 373 -8.42 25.95 -9.32
CA ILE A 373 -8.05 26.89 -10.38
C ILE A 373 -6.86 27.74 -9.97
N ASP A 374 -6.22 28.31 -10.96
CA ASP A 374 -5.18 29.33 -10.77
C ASP A 374 -5.82 30.69 -10.54
N PHE A 375 -5.20 31.51 -9.69
CA PHE A 375 -5.73 32.80 -9.35
C PHE A 375 -4.61 33.82 -9.13
N HIS A 376 -4.72 34.97 -9.77
CA HIS A 376 -3.71 36.06 -9.70
C HIS A 376 -2.26 35.59 -9.97
N GLY A 377 -2.07 34.65 -10.92
CA GLY A 377 -0.76 34.14 -11.29
C GLY A 377 -0.20 33.06 -10.33
N LEU A 378 -0.97 32.67 -9.31
CA LEU A 378 -0.62 31.59 -8.40
C LEU A 378 -1.36 30.32 -8.80
N LYS A 379 -0.60 29.22 -9.01
CA LYS A 379 -1.16 27.91 -9.36
C LYS A 379 -1.93 27.30 -8.19
N ASN A 380 -3.10 26.69 -8.49
CA ASN A 380 -3.93 25.95 -7.54
C ASN A 380 -4.23 26.75 -6.25
N GLU A 381 -4.48 28.05 -6.37
CA GLU A 381 -4.68 28.93 -5.21
C GLU A 381 -6.08 28.78 -4.63
N ILE A 382 -7.07 28.55 -5.48
CA ILE A 382 -8.47 28.38 -5.08
C ILE A 382 -8.94 26.98 -5.46
N GLY A 383 -9.44 26.22 -4.49
CA GLY A 383 -9.88 24.86 -4.76
C GLY A 383 -10.70 24.24 -3.64
N ALA A 384 -11.04 22.98 -3.85
CA ALA A 384 -11.76 22.17 -2.88
C ALA A 384 -11.24 20.72 -2.91
N PHE A 385 -11.40 20.01 -1.80
CA PHE A 385 -11.30 18.56 -1.80
C PHE A 385 -12.62 17.97 -2.31
N HIS A 386 -12.58 17.35 -3.48
CA HIS A 386 -13.72 16.69 -4.11
C HIS A 386 -13.29 15.38 -4.75
N LEU A 387 -13.46 14.28 -4.02
CA LEU A 387 -13.10 12.95 -4.51
C LEU A 387 -14.07 12.51 -5.62
N PRO A 388 -13.55 11.98 -6.75
CA PRO A 388 -14.40 11.38 -7.77
C PRO A 388 -14.98 10.04 -7.28
N GLU A 389 -16.18 9.67 -7.76
CA GLU A 389 -16.79 8.35 -7.53
C GLU A 389 -15.91 7.21 -8.10
N ALA A 390 -15.18 7.50 -9.17
CA ALA A 390 -14.17 6.61 -9.73
C ALA A 390 -13.21 7.35 -10.66
N VAL A 391 -12.02 6.74 -10.83
CA VAL A 391 -11.03 7.11 -11.83
C VAL A 391 -10.83 5.91 -12.75
N VAL A 392 -11.03 6.11 -14.06
CA VAL A 392 -10.82 5.08 -15.08
C VAL A 392 -9.51 5.36 -15.81
N ILE A 393 -8.49 4.53 -15.60
CA ILE A 393 -7.21 4.63 -16.30
C ILE A 393 -7.28 3.76 -17.54
N ALA A 394 -7.16 4.37 -18.71
CA ALA A 394 -7.11 3.70 -20.01
C ALA A 394 -5.74 3.89 -20.66
N PRO A 395 -4.78 2.95 -20.49
CA PRO A 395 -3.41 3.07 -21.00
C PRO A 395 -3.33 3.35 -22.52
N ALA A 396 -4.29 2.85 -23.28
CA ALA A 396 -4.36 3.07 -24.73
C ALA A 396 -4.41 4.56 -25.12
N PHE A 397 -4.89 5.44 -24.23
CA PHE A 397 -4.97 6.87 -24.52
C PHE A 397 -3.65 7.61 -24.34
N PHE A 398 -2.69 7.04 -23.61
CA PHE A 398 -1.36 7.64 -23.46
C PHE A 398 -0.55 7.62 -24.75
N SER A 399 -0.89 6.75 -25.72
CA SER A 399 -0.24 6.69 -27.03
C SER A 399 -0.47 7.95 -27.89
N THR A 400 -1.43 8.79 -27.54
CA THR A 400 -1.73 10.04 -28.24
C THR A 400 -0.94 11.25 -27.68
N LEU A 401 -0.24 11.05 -26.55
CA LEU A 401 0.48 12.14 -25.89
C LEU A 401 1.78 12.51 -26.64
N PRO A 402 2.10 13.80 -26.71
CA PRO A 402 3.45 14.22 -27.05
C PRO A 402 4.49 13.62 -26.08
N ARG A 403 5.67 13.32 -26.62
CA ARG A 403 6.77 12.69 -25.87
C ARG A 403 7.14 13.47 -24.60
N GLU A 404 7.17 14.78 -24.70
CA GLU A 404 7.46 15.70 -23.60
C GLU A 404 6.43 15.57 -22.46
N GLN A 405 5.16 15.49 -22.80
CA GLN A 405 4.09 15.34 -21.79
C GLN A 405 4.11 13.96 -21.10
N ALA A 406 4.52 12.92 -21.83
CA ALA A 406 4.72 11.60 -21.22
C ALA A 406 5.86 11.64 -20.19
N ILE A 407 6.98 12.30 -20.49
CA ILE A 407 8.11 12.49 -19.58
C ILE A 407 7.71 13.31 -18.36
N GLU A 408 7.00 14.41 -18.55
CA GLU A 408 6.53 15.26 -17.44
C GLU A 408 5.67 14.46 -16.43
N GLY A 409 4.74 13.65 -16.93
CA GLY A 409 3.94 12.79 -16.06
C GLY A 409 4.73 11.63 -15.44
N PHE A 410 5.76 11.14 -16.12
CA PHE A 410 6.57 10.03 -15.67
C PHE A 410 7.34 10.34 -14.39
N ALA A 411 7.67 11.60 -14.10
CA ALA A 411 8.28 12.01 -12.83
C ALA A 411 7.42 11.60 -11.62
N GLU A 412 6.10 11.71 -11.72
CA GLU A 412 5.17 11.32 -10.65
C GLU A 412 5.11 9.78 -10.47
N VAL A 413 5.24 9.03 -11.57
CA VAL A 413 5.35 7.57 -11.52
C VAL A 413 6.63 7.14 -10.81
N VAL A 414 7.76 7.77 -11.17
CA VAL A 414 9.08 7.54 -10.54
C VAL A 414 9.05 7.91 -9.06
N LYS A 415 8.49 9.06 -8.71
CA LYS A 415 8.28 9.48 -7.31
C LYS A 415 7.53 8.41 -6.52
N THR A 416 6.40 7.96 -7.07
CA THR A 416 5.57 6.96 -6.41
C THR A 416 6.31 5.64 -6.24
N ALA A 417 7.10 5.22 -7.23
CA ALA A 417 7.94 4.03 -7.12
C ALA A 417 8.96 4.12 -5.98
N LEU A 418 9.66 5.25 -5.86
CA LEU A 418 10.67 5.46 -4.80
C LEU A 418 10.05 5.43 -3.40
N ILE A 419 8.91 6.09 -3.20
CA ILE A 419 8.28 6.17 -1.87
C ILE A 419 7.53 4.90 -1.46
N SER A 420 7.29 3.95 -2.38
CA SER A 420 6.33 2.86 -2.10
C SER A 420 6.81 1.47 -2.45
N SER A 421 7.49 1.24 -3.59
CA SER A 421 7.60 -0.12 -4.13
C SER A 421 8.90 -0.39 -4.89
N ALA A 422 9.71 -1.30 -4.35
CA ALA A 422 10.91 -1.79 -5.04
C ALA A 422 10.58 -2.53 -6.35
N SER A 423 9.41 -3.18 -6.44
CA SER A 423 8.97 -3.84 -7.68
C SER A 423 8.60 -2.82 -8.75
N LEU A 424 7.88 -1.75 -8.39
CA LEU A 424 7.58 -0.66 -9.30
C LEU A 424 8.85 0.10 -9.72
N TRP A 425 9.81 0.31 -8.78
CA TRP A 425 11.11 0.88 -9.09
C TRP A 425 11.84 0.13 -10.19
N LYS A 426 11.92 -1.21 -10.10
CA LYS A 426 12.53 -2.04 -11.13
C LYS A 426 11.91 -1.87 -12.51
N ARG A 427 10.61 -1.59 -12.59
CA ARG A 427 9.89 -1.37 -13.84
C ARG A 427 10.15 0.02 -14.41
N VAL A 428 10.16 1.06 -13.59
CA VAL A 428 10.39 2.44 -14.07
C VAL A 428 11.82 2.69 -14.54
N ILE A 429 12.81 1.96 -14.02
CA ILE A 429 14.21 2.08 -14.47
C ILE A 429 14.53 1.24 -15.72
N GLU A 430 13.58 0.46 -16.25
CA GLU A 430 13.77 -0.23 -17.51
C GLU A 430 14.00 0.77 -18.65
N PRO A 431 14.84 0.42 -19.64
CA PRO A 431 15.10 1.32 -20.77
C PRO A 431 13.81 1.72 -21.49
N ASP A 432 13.69 3.02 -21.77
CA ASP A 432 12.57 3.63 -22.50
C ASP A 432 11.18 3.40 -21.87
N ALA A 433 11.13 3.16 -20.55
CA ALA A 433 9.89 2.93 -19.82
C ALA A 433 8.76 3.94 -20.13
N PRO A 434 9.00 5.27 -20.19
CA PRO A 434 7.95 6.24 -20.52
C PRO A 434 7.47 6.19 -21.99
N PHE A 435 8.13 5.40 -22.85
CA PHE A 435 7.83 5.32 -24.30
C PHE A 435 7.42 3.92 -24.75
N ARG A 436 7.39 2.94 -23.86
CA ARG A 436 6.89 1.60 -24.11
C ARG A 436 5.44 1.53 -23.62
N PRO A 437 4.41 1.49 -24.51
CA PRO A 437 3.02 1.68 -24.12
C PRO A 437 2.53 0.72 -23.04
N GLU A 438 2.89 -0.57 -23.15
CA GLU A 438 2.51 -1.59 -22.18
C GLU A 438 3.14 -1.32 -20.79
N LEU A 439 4.46 -1.06 -20.77
CA LEU A 439 5.19 -0.78 -19.54
C LEU A 439 4.76 0.55 -18.91
N LEU A 440 4.53 1.58 -19.72
CA LEU A 440 3.98 2.85 -19.24
C LEU A 440 2.59 2.66 -18.65
N GLY A 441 1.72 1.92 -19.33
CA GLY A 441 0.38 1.62 -18.82
C GLY A 441 0.41 0.89 -17.48
N GLU A 442 1.26 -0.13 -17.36
CA GLU A 442 1.46 -0.90 -16.14
C GLU A 442 1.99 -0.03 -14.98
N THR A 443 3.03 0.77 -15.25
CA THR A 443 3.65 1.61 -14.21
C THR A 443 2.76 2.76 -13.77
N VAL A 444 2.00 3.37 -14.68
CA VAL A 444 1.02 4.41 -14.36
C VAL A 444 -0.14 3.84 -13.54
N ALA A 445 -0.65 2.66 -13.92
CA ALA A 445 -1.70 1.99 -13.16
C ALA A 445 -1.23 1.64 -11.75
N GLY A 446 0.01 1.13 -11.62
CA GLY A 446 0.63 0.86 -10.32
C GLY A 446 0.77 2.10 -9.45
N ALA A 447 1.28 3.19 -10.02
CA ALA A 447 1.42 4.48 -9.31
C ALA A 447 0.05 5.04 -8.90
N GLY A 448 -0.94 4.98 -9.78
CA GLY A 448 -2.30 5.42 -9.49
C GLY A 448 -2.95 4.62 -8.36
N ALA A 449 -2.75 3.30 -8.33
CA ALA A 449 -3.26 2.44 -7.27
C ALA A 449 -2.67 2.82 -5.90
N ILE A 450 -1.35 3.01 -5.83
CA ILE A 450 -0.64 3.42 -4.62
C ILE A 450 -1.14 4.80 -4.14
N LYS A 451 -1.28 5.76 -5.07
CA LYS A 451 -1.81 7.07 -4.72
C LYS A 451 -3.24 7.00 -4.20
N SER A 452 -4.11 6.22 -4.84
CA SER A 452 -5.50 6.02 -4.40
C SER A 452 -5.55 5.50 -2.97
N GLU A 453 -4.69 4.54 -2.62
CA GLU A 453 -4.61 4.00 -1.28
C GLU A 453 -4.14 5.04 -0.25
N VAL A 454 -3.06 5.77 -0.56
CA VAL A 454 -2.54 6.83 0.32
C VAL A 454 -3.60 7.92 0.55
N VAL A 455 -4.34 8.31 -0.48
CA VAL A 455 -5.44 9.28 -0.40
C VAL A 455 -6.60 8.73 0.44
N GLY A 456 -6.95 7.45 0.28
CA GLY A 456 -7.98 6.79 1.09
C GLY A 456 -7.65 6.77 2.59
N LEU A 457 -6.38 6.62 2.94
CA LEU A 457 -5.90 6.63 4.33
C LEU A 457 -5.80 8.06 4.93
N ASP A 458 -5.54 9.06 4.11
CA ASP A 458 -5.37 10.46 4.55
C ASP A 458 -5.91 11.43 3.48
N PRO A 459 -7.25 11.57 3.35
CA PRO A 459 -7.86 12.40 2.31
C PRO A 459 -7.47 13.87 2.38
N GLU A 460 -7.24 14.41 3.58
CA GLU A 460 -6.97 15.82 3.82
C GLU A 460 -5.48 16.18 3.96
N GLU A 461 -4.56 15.21 3.75
CA GLU A 461 -3.09 15.42 3.82
C GLU A 461 -2.58 15.91 5.18
N LYS A 462 -3.15 15.38 6.25
CA LYS A 462 -2.76 15.73 7.62
C LYS A 462 -1.59 14.90 8.17
N GLY A 463 -1.22 13.81 7.49
CA GLY A 463 -0.20 12.86 7.95
C GLY A 463 0.46 12.09 6.81
N LEU A 464 0.04 10.84 6.60
CA LEU A 464 0.65 9.89 5.66
C LEU A 464 0.76 10.45 4.24
N ARG A 465 -0.28 11.12 3.74
CA ARG A 465 -0.33 11.64 2.37
C ARG A 465 0.79 12.64 2.06
N ARG A 466 1.44 13.21 3.08
CA ARG A 466 2.61 14.09 2.91
C ARG A 466 3.78 13.41 2.20
N ILE A 467 3.90 12.07 2.26
CA ILE A 467 4.94 11.32 1.54
C ILE A 467 4.90 11.57 0.02
N LEU A 468 3.72 11.86 -0.53
CA LEU A 468 3.54 12.21 -1.95
C LEU A 468 4.23 13.53 -2.35
N ASN A 469 4.75 14.29 -1.38
CA ASN A 469 5.54 15.49 -1.61
C ASN A 469 7.05 15.23 -1.71
N PHE A 470 7.49 13.97 -1.80
CA PHE A 470 8.89 13.63 -2.05
C PHE A 470 9.40 14.34 -3.32
N GLY A 471 10.51 15.05 -3.21
CA GLY A 471 11.07 15.89 -4.29
C GLY A 471 10.38 17.24 -4.53
N HIS A 472 9.17 17.45 -4.02
CA HIS A 472 8.40 18.67 -4.32
C HIS A 472 8.93 19.93 -3.66
N THR A 473 9.52 19.85 -2.45
CA THR A 473 10.03 21.04 -1.73
C THR A 473 11.07 21.79 -2.55
N ALA A 474 12.08 21.09 -3.07
CA ALA A 474 13.07 21.69 -3.96
C ALA A 474 12.50 21.88 -5.38
N GLY A 475 11.68 20.95 -5.88
CA GLY A 475 11.06 21.00 -7.20
C GLY A 475 10.25 22.28 -7.42
N HIS A 476 9.37 22.65 -6.49
CA HIS A 476 8.58 23.89 -6.58
C HIS A 476 9.45 25.14 -6.54
N ALA A 477 10.56 25.13 -5.78
CA ALA A 477 11.50 26.25 -5.78
C ALA A 477 12.18 26.39 -7.14
N PHE A 478 12.62 25.30 -7.77
CA PHE A 478 13.18 25.31 -9.12
C PHE A 478 12.17 25.78 -10.17
N GLU A 479 10.94 25.28 -10.13
CA GLU A 479 9.86 25.69 -11.04
C GLU A 479 9.58 27.20 -10.91
N SER A 480 9.49 27.69 -9.68
CA SER A 480 9.25 29.11 -9.39
C SER A 480 10.40 29.99 -9.86
N LEU A 481 11.66 29.57 -9.61
CA LEU A 481 12.84 30.33 -10.03
C LEU A 481 12.96 30.39 -11.55
N ALA A 482 12.74 29.26 -12.24
CA ALA A 482 12.72 29.20 -13.70
C ALA A 482 11.67 30.15 -14.29
N ALA A 483 10.47 30.15 -13.74
CA ALA A 483 9.39 31.06 -14.16
C ALA A 483 9.75 32.54 -13.93
N ARG A 484 10.33 32.92 -12.77
CA ARG A 484 10.80 34.29 -12.47
C ARG A 484 11.86 34.76 -13.48
N ARG A 485 12.72 33.84 -13.95
CA ARG A 485 13.78 34.14 -14.92
C ARG A 485 13.33 34.10 -16.38
N GLY A 486 12.04 33.87 -16.63
CA GLY A 486 11.48 33.82 -17.99
C GLY A 486 11.86 32.56 -18.80
N THR A 487 12.34 31.52 -18.11
CA THR A 487 12.68 30.21 -18.69
C THR A 487 11.88 29.11 -18.03
N PRO A 488 10.52 29.12 -18.12
CA PRO A 488 9.69 28.18 -17.42
C PRO A 488 10.00 26.74 -17.81
N VAL A 489 9.99 25.84 -16.84
CA VAL A 489 10.21 24.40 -17.01
C VAL A 489 8.94 23.64 -16.66
N GLY A 490 8.81 22.43 -17.18
CA GLY A 490 7.69 21.56 -16.84
C GLY A 490 7.73 21.11 -15.37
N HIS A 491 6.57 20.89 -14.79
CA HIS A 491 6.42 20.45 -13.41
C HIS A 491 7.22 19.16 -13.13
N GLY A 492 7.08 18.13 -14.00
CA GLY A 492 7.78 16.86 -13.82
C GLY A 492 9.29 17.00 -13.90
N THR A 493 9.79 17.89 -14.76
CA THR A 493 11.23 18.21 -14.85
C THR A 493 11.72 18.82 -13.54
N ALA A 494 11.00 19.79 -13.00
CA ALA A 494 11.35 20.41 -11.73
C ALA A 494 11.29 19.42 -10.54
N VAL A 495 10.27 18.56 -10.52
CA VAL A 495 10.14 17.50 -9.51
C VAL A 495 11.27 16.47 -9.65
N ALA A 496 11.69 16.12 -10.88
CA ALA A 496 12.83 15.23 -11.08
C ALA A 496 14.13 15.79 -10.50
N TRP A 497 14.42 17.09 -10.70
CA TRP A 497 15.54 17.74 -10.03
C TRP A 497 15.40 17.75 -8.51
N GLY A 498 14.20 18.01 -8.02
CA GLY A 498 13.92 18.00 -6.58
C GLY A 498 14.04 16.63 -5.94
N MET A 499 13.67 15.55 -6.66
CA MET A 499 13.90 14.18 -6.20
C MET A 499 15.40 13.86 -6.08
N MET A 500 16.25 14.38 -6.98
CA MET A 500 17.69 14.19 -6.86
C MET A 500 18.22 14.82 -5.55
N VAL A 501 17.78 16.03 -5.22
CA VAL A 501 18.13 16.70 -3.95
C VAL A 501 17.64 15.87 -2.75
N ALA A 502 16.40 15.42 -2.78
CA ALA A 502 15.82 14.62 -1.70
C ALA A 502 16.53 13.26 -1.52
N LEU A 503 16.95 12.63 -2.60
CA LEU A 503 17.72 11.36 -2.57
C LEU A 503 19.11 11.55 -1.98
N GLU A 504 19.82 12.61 -2.35
CA GLU A 504 21.12 12.92 -1.76
C GLU A 504 21.01 13.24 -0.26
N LEU A 505 20.02 14.03 0.14
CA LEU A 505 19.73 14.26 1.55
C LEU A 505 19.35 12.96 2.28
N SER A 506 18.62 12.06 1.64
CA SER A 506 18.25 10.75 2.20
C SER A 506 19.48 9.87 2.40
N ARG A 507 20.42 9.84 1.45
CA ARG A 507 21.70 9.15 1.57
C ARG A 507 22.50 9.69 2.76
N ASP A 508 22.66 10.99 2.85
CA ASP A 508 23.53 11.64 3.84
C ASP A 508 22.95 11.60 5.26
N ARG A 509 21.63 11.70 5.41
CA ARG A 509 20.96 11.80 6.71
C ARG A 509 20.31 10.51 7.21
N CYS A 510 19.90 9.63 6.28
CA CYS A 510 19.08 8.47 6.61
C CYS A 510 19.73 7.14 6.18
N GLY A 511 20.90 7.20 5.51
CA GLY A 511 21.59 5.99 5.04
C GLY A 511 20.94 5.34 3.82
N PHE A 512 20.21 6.10 3.00
CA PHE A 512 19.62 5.59 1.76
C PHE A 512 20.71 5.00 0.84
N PRO A 513 20.47 3.87 0.16
CA PRO A 513 21.48 3.20 -0.65
C PRO A 513 22.05 4.08 -1.76
N ALA A 514 23.38 4.25 -1.78
CA ALA A 514 24.07 5.09 -2.77
C ALA A 514 23.92 4.57 -4.20
N GLU A 515 23.83 3.25 -4.37
CA GLU A 515 23.59 2.60 -5.66
C GLU A 515 22.24 3.00 -6.28
N VAL A 516 21.20 3.18 -5.47
CA VAL A 516 19.88 3.61 -5.96
C VAL A 516 19.91 5.09 -6.36
N VAL A 517 20.67 5.92 -5.63
CA VAL A 517 20.88 7.33 -5.99
C VAL A 517 21.54 7.43 -7.37
N GLU A 518 22.55 6.59 -7.63
CA GLU A 518 23.24 6.57 -8.92
C GLU A 518 22.36 5.99 -10.03
N GLU A 519 21.59 4.93 -9.74
CA GLU A 519 20.59 4.43 -10.70
C GLU A 519 19.58 5.50 -11.09
N TYR A 520 19.08 6.28 -10.12
CA TYR A 520 18.18 7.40 -10.38
C TYR A 520 18.85 8.45 -11.28
N ARG A 521 20.08 8.84 -10.97
CA ARG A 521 20.84 9.82 -11.75
C ARG A 521 21.03 9.39 -13.18
N GLU A 522 21.52 8.16 -13.39
CA GLU A 522 21.87 7.67 -14.73
C GLU A 522 20.66 7.24 -15.56
N LYS A 523 19.75 6.46 -14.95
CA LYS A 523 18.67 5.80 -15.69
C LYS A 523 17.41 6.67 -15.83
N ILE A 524 17.22 7.66 -14.92
CA ILE A 524 16.06 8.54 -14.92
C ILE A 524 16.45 9.97 -15.26
N LEU A 525 17.20 10.64 -14.37
CA LEU A 525 17.45 12.07 -14.48
C LEU A 525 18.19 12.43 -15.77
N ASN A 526 19.39 11.89 -15.99
CA ASN A 526 20.21 12.19 -17.16
C ASN A 526 19.63 11.66 -18.47
N ARG A 527 18.77 10.64 -18.40
CA ARG A 527 18.19 10.01 -19.59
C ARG A 527 16.98 10.75 -20.12
N TYR A 528 16.13 11.28 -19.25
CA TYR A 528 14.83 11.82 -19.65
C TYR A 528 14.65 13.30 -19.40
N TYR A 529 15.42 13.92 -18.52
CA TYR A 529 15.23 15.31 -18.12
C TYR A 529 16.44 16.15 -18.49
N ALA A 530 16.20 17.43 -18.81
CA ALA A 530 17.27 18.39 -19.03
C ALA A 530 18.10 18.58 -17.77
N PRO A 531 19.41 18.88 -17.89
CA PRO A 531 20.23 19.23 -16.73
C PRO A 531 19.63 20.39 -15.95
N ASN A 532 19.72 20.33 -14.63
CA ASN A 532 19.35 21.47 -13.77
C ASN A 532 20.26 22.66 -14.08
N PRO A 533 19.72 23.81 -14.50
CA PRO A 533 20.53 24.98 -14.85
C PRO A 533 20.98 25.80 -13.63
N PHE A 534 20.49 25.50 -12.44
CA PHE A 534 20.74 26.27 -11.23
C PHE A 534 21.99 25.75 -10.50
N GLY A 535 22.86 26.70 -10.07
CA GLY A 535 24.12 26.42 -9.41
C GLY A 535 24.17 26.95 -7.96
N GLU A 536 25.37 26.97 -7.39
CA GLU A 536 25.61 27.44 -6.04
C GLU A 536 25.26 28.94 -5.89
N GLU A 537 25.39 29.73 -6.97
CA GLU A 537 25.01 31.14 -7.05
C GLU A 537 23.51 31.38 -6.85
N ASP A 538 22.68 30.41 -7.07
CA ASP A 538 21.21 30.49 -6.96
C ASP A 538 20.69 30.04 -5.61
N ARG A 539 21.57 29.55 -4.75
CA ARG A 539 21.24 28.85 -3.51
C ARG A 539 20.38 29.70 -2.56
N GLU A 540 20.73 30.94 -2.34
CA GLU A 540 19.98 31.83 -1.42
C GLU A 540 18.54 32.04 -1.91
N GLU A 541 18.34 32.25 -3.22
CA GLU A 541 17.02 32.44 -3.79
C GLU A 541 16.18 31.15 -3.75
N ILE A 542 16.83 29.98 -3.96
CA ILE A 542 16.18 28.67 -3.86
C ILE A 542 15.77 28.37 -2.41
N GLU A 543 16.64 28.64 -1.42
CA GLU A 543 16.35 28.48 0.01
C GLU A 543 15.18 29.39 0.45
N GLU A 544 15.15 30.65 -0.01
CA GLU A 544 14.02 31.55 0.22
C GLU A 544 12.71 30.98 -0.35
N LEU A 545 12.73 30.51 -1.61
CA LEU A 545 11.55 29.93 -2.25
C LEU A 545 11.07 28.68 -1.54
N MET A 546 11.98 27.79 -1.10
CA MET A 546 11.61 26.62 -0.30
C MET A 546 10.98 27.01 1.04
N GLY A 547 11.46 28.10 1.66
CA GLY A 547 10.91 28.64 2.90
C GLY A 547 9.46 29.15 2.78
N HIS A 548 9.04 29.53 1.58
CA HIS A 548 7.70 30.02 1.27
C HIS A 548 6.72 28.91 0.83
N ASP A 549 7.14 27.65 0.75
CA ASP A 549 6.24 26.55 0.36
C ASP A 549 5.08 26.45 1.36
N LYS A 550 3.84 26.45 0.83
CA LYS A 550 2.58 26.32 1.59
C LYS A 550 2.51 25.06 2.45
N LYS A 551 3.36 24.08 2.18
CA LYS A 551 3.42 22.77 2.87
C LYS A 551 4.29 22.79 4.13
N ASN A 552 5.03 23.85 4.39
CA ASN A 552 5.87 23.97 5.58
C ASN A 552 5.01 24.13 6.84
N SER A 553 5.26 23.30 7.86
CA SER A 553 4.58 23.39 9.16
C SER A 553 5.00 24.66 9.94
N VAL A 554 6.20 25.17 9.65
CA VAL A 554 6.75 26.40 10.24
C VAL A 554 7.25 27.30 9.11
N ALA A 555 6.74 28.52 9.07
CA ALA A 555 7.17 29.50 8.06
C ALA A 555 8.70 29.70 8.07
N GLY A 556 9.30 29.67 6.89
CA GLY A 556 10.74 29.83 6.71
C GLY A 556 11.59 28.57 7.02
N LYS A 557 10.97 27.42 7.34
CA LYS A 557 11.68 26.14 7.53
C LYS A 557 11.22 25.13 6.50
N PRO A 558 12.02 24.85 5.46
CA PRO A 558 11.67 23.83 4.48
C PRO A 558 11.60 22.45 5.12
N GLU A 559 10.54 21.72 4.84
CA GLU A 559 10.36 20.33 5.25
C GLU A 559 10.57 19.39 4.05
N PHE A 560 11.47 18.42 4.22
CA PHE A 560 11.74 17.40 3.22
C PHE A 560 11.19 16.05 3.64
N ILE A 561 10.53 15.37 2.73
CA ILE A 561 10.30 13.94 2.85
C ILE A 561 11.59 13.23 2.45
N LEU A 562 12.10 12.35 3.31
CA LEU A 562 13.32 11.59 3.08
C LEU A 562 13.00 10.08 3.04
N LEU A 563 13.96 9.27 2.57
CA LEU A 563 13.81 7.83 2.50
C LEU A 563 14.95 7.14 3.27
N ARG A 564 14.65 6.02 3.94
CA ARG A 564 15.68 5.08 4.43
C ARG A 564 16.01 4.03 3.38
N ASN A 565 15.01 3.60 2.65
CA ASN A 565 15.10 2.68 1.53
C ASN A 565 13.96 2.96 0.57
N ILE A 566 13.94 2.33 -0.61
CA ILE A 566 12.75 2.36 -1.47
C ILE A 566 11.56 1.80 -0.67
N GLY A 567 10.46 2.55 -0.65
CA GLY A 567 9.26 2.19 0.11
C GLY A 567 9.33 2.49 1.62
N GLU A 568 10.39 3.15 2.11
CA GLU A 568 10.55 3.51 3.52
C GLU A 568 10.64 5.04 3.73
N PRO A 569 9.57 5.79 3.46
CA PRO A 569 9.57 7.24 3.64
C PRO A 569 9.58 7.64 5.12
N ILE A 570 10.22 8.78 5.39
CA ILE A 570 10.29 9.45 6.69
C ILE A 570 9.60 10.81 6.53
N VAL A 571 8.59 11.07 7.34
CA VAL A 571 7.86 12.34 7.39
C VAL A 571 8.33 13.17 8.56
#